data_1137ffb000011bc4a3039938ab74c870
#
_entry.id   1137ffb000011bc4a3039938ab74c870
#
_cell.length_a   1.000
_cell.length_b   1.000
_cell.length_c   1.000
_cell.angle_alpha   90.00
_cell.angle_beta   90.00
_cell.angle_gamma   90.00
#
_symmetry.space_group_name_H-M   'P 1'
#
loop_
_entity.id
_entity.type
_entity.pdbx_description
1 polymer ?
#
loop_
_entity_poly.entity_id
_entity_poly.type
_entity_poly.pdbx_seq_one_letter_code
_entity_poly.pdbx_strand_id
1 'polypeptide(L)'
;MLRPLVEAYLAFWRIDIRHIKSLRLTPSQFDVIATLGDTEGMTCSELSAQTLVTKGTLTGVLDRLVAKGLIRRDAMKHDRRCTKISLTAKGDALFRKTFAAHMAFLRPFFERALSPEEVGQTRALLLRLRDSFRQES
;
A
#
# COMPACT_ATOMS: atom_id res chain seq x y z
N MET A 1 -19.57 12.02 -14.05
CA MET A 1 -18.36 11.19 -13.84
C MET A 1 -17.57 11.61 -12.59
N LEU A 2 -17.21 12.88 -12.45
CA LEU A 2 -16.38 13.35 -11.34
C LEU A 2 -16.99 13.07 -9.95
N ARG A 3 -18.24 13.44 -9.75
CA ARG A 3 -18.91 13.28 -8.45
C ARG A 3 -18.99 11.81 -7.99
N PRO A 4 -19.47 10.86 -8.81
CA PRO A 4 -19.48 9.45 -8.41
C PRO A 4 -18.08 8.89 -8.10
N LEU A 5 -17.05 9.32 -8.81
CA LEU A 5 -15.67 8.91 -8.53
C LEU A 5 -15.21 9.38 -7.13
N VAL A 6 -15.46 10.66 -6.82
CA VAL A 6 -15.10 11.23 -5.51
C VAL A 6 -15.91 10.59 -4.38
N GLU A 7 -17.21 10.40 -4.57
CA GLU A 7 -18.09 9.76 -3.58
C GLU A 7 -17.67 8.30 -3.32
N ALA A 8 -17.37 7.54 -4.36
CA ALA A 8 -16.88 6.16 -4.23
C ALA A 8 -15.54 6.11 -3.50
N TYR A 9 -14.60 6.99 -3.84
CA TYR A 9 -13.32 7.10 -3.18
C TYR A 9 -13.46 7.42 -1.68
N LEU A 10 -14.26 8.41 -1.33
CA LEU A 10 -14.47 8.81 0.06
C LEU A 10 -15.17 7.72 0.88
N ALA A 11 -16.14 7.04 0.28
CA ALA A 11 -16.81 5.92 0.94
C ALA A 11 -15.84 4.75 1.19
N PHE A 12 -15.07 4.37 0.19
CA PHE A 12 -14.00 3.36 0.31
C PHE A 12 -13.00 3.75 1.39
N TRP A 13 -12.45 4.96 1.32
CA TRP A 13 -11.44 5.48 2.24
C TRP A 13 -11.87 5.38 3.72
N ARG A 14 -13.14 5.65 4.01
CA ARG A 14 -13.67 5.56 5.39
C ARG A 14 -13.63 4.16 5.95
N ILE A 15 -14.02 3.15 5.17
CA ILE A 15 -14.00 1.75 5.64
C ILE A 15 -12.59 1.21 5.68
N ASP A 16 -11.78 1.55 4.70
CA ASP A 16 -10.39 1.16 4.57
C ASP A 16 -9.56 1.59 5.79
N ILE A 17 -9.55 2.89 6.09
CA ILE A 17 -8.84 3.43 7.26
C ILE A 17 -9.33 2.81 8.57
N ARG A 18 -10.64 2.65 8.73
CA ARG A 18 -11.20 2.09 9.96
C ARG A 18 -10.68 0.68 10.21
N HIS A 19 -10.68 -0.14 9.17
CA HIS A 19 -10.19 -1.51 9.29
C HIS A 19 -8.68 -1.57 9.52
N ILE A 20 -7.89 -0.78 8.79
CA ILE A 20 -6.43 -0.70 8.99
C ILE A 20 -6.09 -0.30 10.42
N LYS A 21 -6.79 0.69 10.98
CA LYS A 21 -6.62 1.10 12.38
C LYS A 21 -6.96 -0.01 13.38
N SER A 22 -7.96 -0.84 13.08
CA SER A 22 -8.30 -2.01 13.89
C SER A 22 -7.19 -3.06 13.93
N LEU A 23 -6.33 -3.08 12.91
CA LEU A 23 -5.12 -3.91 12.84
C LEU A 23 -3.91 -3.30 13.59
N ARG A 24 -4.11 -2.19 14.28
CA ARG A 24 -3.08 -1.42 15.02
C ARG A 24 -1.97 -0.87 14.11
N LEU A 25 -2.33 -0.53 12.88
CA LEU A 25 -1.45 0.11 11.91
C LEU A 25 -2.03 1.46 11.48
N THR A 26 -1.16 2.41 11.14
CA THR A 26 -1.59 3.59 10.38
C THR A 26 -1.74 3.22 8.90
N PRO A 27 -2.53 3.95 8.12
CA PRO A 27 -2.63 3.74 6.68
C PRO A 27 -1.27 3.74 5.97
N SER A 28 -0.37 4.65 6.32
CA SER A 28 0.97 4.72 5.74
C SER A 28 1.84 3.52 6.11
N GLN A 29 1.77 3.04 7.35
CA GLN A 29 2.48 1.83 7.78
C GLN A 29 1.96 0.59 7.04
N PHE A 30 0.65 0.45 6.93
CA PHE A 30 0.04 -0.65 6.19
C PHE A 30 0.47 -0.64 4.72
N ASP A 31 0.44 0.53 4.07
CA ASP A 31 0.83 0.69 2.66
C ASP A 31 2.29 0.28 2.42
N VAL A 32 3.21 0.70 3.27
CA VAL A 32 4.63 0.30 3.19
C VAL A 32 4.79 -1.22 3.38
N ILE A 33 4.17 -1.78 4.40
CA ILE A 33 4.27 -3.22 4.69
C ILE A 33 3.65 -4.04 3.55
N ALA A 34 2.47 -3.65 3.06
CA ALA A 34 1.80 -4.32 1.95
C ALA A 34 2.59 -4.25 0.64
N THR A 35 3.27 -3.12 0.39
CA THR A 35 4.09 -2.93 -0.81
C THR A 35 5.37 -3.77 -0.75
N LEU A 36 5.99 -3.92 0.42
CA LEU A 36 7.19 -4.74 0.63
C LEU A 36 6.89 -6.24 0.68
N GLY A 37 5.66 -6.62 0.99
CA GLY A 37 5.27 -8.04 1.10
C GLY A 37 5.48 -8.81 -0.19
N ASP A 38 5.95 -10.05 -0.06
CA ASP A 38 6.28 -10.95 -1.18
C ASP A 38 7.32 -10.36 -2.16
N THR A 39 8.16 -9.46 -1.70
CA THR A 39 9.29 -8.90 -2.44
C THR A 39 10.61 -9.17 -1.72
N GLU A 40 11.71 -9.04 -2.44
CA GLU A 40 13.07 -9.10 -1.86
C GLU A 40 13.49 -7.77 -1.21
N GLY A 41 12.63 -6.78 -1.25
CA GLY A 41 12.89 -5.43 -0.79
C GLY A 41 13.01 -4.42 -1.93
N MET A 42 13.05 -3.14 -1.56
CA MET A 42 13.07 -2.01 -2.49
C MET A 42 13.96 -0.91 -1.98
N THR A 43 14.47 -0.08 -2.90
CA THR A 43 15.06 1.20 -2.54
C THR A 43 14.00 2.17 -2.02
N CYS A 44 14.41 3.22 -1.32
CA CYS A 44 13.50 4.27 -0.85
C CYS A 44 12.77 4.95 -2.03
N SER A 45 13.48 5.12 -3.15
CA SER A 45 12.91 5.70 -4.37
C SER A 45 11.83 4.82 -4.99
N GLU A 46 12.08 3.51 -5.11
CA GLU A 46 11.10 2.54 -5.61
C GLU A 46 9.87 2.47 -4.69
N LEU A 47 10.10 2.45 -3.38
CA LEU A 47 9.03 2.40 -2.39
C LEU A 47 8.17 3.66 -2.42
N SER A 48 8.79 4.84 -2.57
CA SER A 48 8.06 6.10 -2.76
C SER A 48 7.21 6.11 -4.02
N ALA A 49 7.68 5.51 -5.11
CA ALA A 49 6.94 5.42 -6.36
C ALA A 49 5.75 4.44 -6.30
N GLN A 50 5.86 3.39 -5.50
CA GLN A 50 4.86 2.31 -5.42
C GLN A 50 3.85 2.48 -4.28
N THR A 51 4.16 3.29 -3.27
CA THR A 51 3.23 3.61 -2.18
C THR A 51 2.46 4.90 -2.48
N LEU A 52 1.38 5.11 -1.74
CA LEU A 52 0.64 6.38 -1.71
C LEU A 52 1.24 7.37 -0.69
N VAL A 53 2.32 6.99 -0.04
CA VAL A 53 3.01 7.82 0.96
C VAL A 53 3.91 8.83 0.28
N THR A 54 3.79 10.11 0.63
CA THR A 54 4.67 11.17 0.10
C THR A 54 6.11 10.99 0.59
N LYS A 55 7.08 11.46 -0.18
CA LYS A 55 8.51 11.39 0.20
C LYS A 55 8.79 12.02 1.56
N GLY A 56 8.15 13.16 1.86
CA GLY A 56 8.32 13.86 3.13
C GLY A 56 7.81 13.05 4.34
N THR A 57 6.79 12.23 4.16
CA THR A 57 6.21 11.39 5.21
C THR A 57 6.92 10.04 5.31
N LEU A 58 7.45 9.51 4.20
CA LEU A 58 8.00 8.16 4.11
C LEU A 58 9.15 7.92 5.10
N THR A 59 10.09 8.85 5.23
CA THR A 59 11.23 8.71 6.16
C THR A 59 10.79 8.46 7.59
N GLY A 60 9.84 9.24 8.11
CA GLY A 60 9.30 9.06 9.46
C GLY A 60 8.55 7.74 9.64
N VAL A 61 7.81 7.30 8.62
CA VAL A 61 7.14 5.98 8.62
C VAL A 61 8.16 4.86 8.69
N LEU A 62 9.21 4.92 7.86
CA LEU A 62 10.28 3.92 7.85
C LEU A 62 11.02 3.86 9.18
N ASP A 63 11.35 5.00 9.78
CA ASP A 63 12.02 5.06 11.08
C ASP A 63 11.20 4.37 12.18
N ARG A 64 9.90 4.58 12.20
CA ARG A 64 8.99 3.93 13.14
C ARG A 64 8.88 2.43 12.91
N LEU A 65 8.86 1.98 11.66
CA LEU A 65 8.82 0.56 11.32
C LEU A 65 10.14 -0.15 11.66
N VAL A 66 11.28 0.52 11.48
CA VAL A 66 12.59 0.02 11.95
C VAL A 66 12.59 -0.11 13.48
N ALA A 67 12.14 0.91 14.19
CA ALA A 67 12.07 0.89 15.65
C ALA A 67 11.19 -0.24 16.20
N LYS A 68 10.14 -0.61 15.47
CA LYS A 68 9.27 -1.76 15.78
C LYS A 68 9.85 -3.11 15.36
N GLY A 69 11.00 -3.12 14.68
CA GLY A 69 11.63 -4.34 14.17
C GLY A 69 10.87 -5.00 13.00
N LEU A 70 10.07 -4.25 12.26
CA LEU A 70 9.25 -4.76 11.16
C LEU A 70 9.93 -4.67 9.80
N ILE A 71 10.82 -3.72 9.64
CA ILE A 71 11.66 -3.57 8.45
C ILE A 71 13.13 -3.41 8.84
N ARG A 72 14.00 -3.65 7.88
CA ARG A 72 15.43 -3.38 8.00
C ARG A 72 15.92 -2.60 6.80
N ARG A 73 17.00 -1.87 7.01
CA ARG A 73 17.73 -1.13 5.98
C ARG A 73 19.11 -1.75 5.80
N ASP A 74 19.40 -2.20 4.60
CA ASP A 74 20.71 -2.76 4.25
C ASP A 74 21.36 -1.95 3.15
N ALA A 75 22.66 -1.65 3.28
CA ALA A 75 23.42 -1.02 2.22
C ALA A 75 23.49 -1.95 1.00
N MET A 76 23.29 -1.41 -0.20
CA MET A 76 23.41 -2.20 -1.43
C MET A 76 24.89 -2.48 -1.76
N LYS A 77 25.18 -3.71 -2.22
CA LYS A 77 26.53 -4.17 -2.54
C LYS A 77 27.23 -3.32 -3.63
N HIS A 78 26.46 -2.73 -4.54
CA HIS A 78 26.99 -1.99 -5.70
C HIS A 78 27.05 -0.47 -5.49
N ASP A 79 26.28 0.05 -4.54
CA ASP A 79 26.28 1.47 -4.21
C ASP A 79 25.92 1.64 -2.74
N ARG A 80 26.92 2.01 -1.93
CA ARG A 80 26.74 2.28 -0.49
C ARG A 80 25.82 3.46 -0.19
N ARG A 81 25.51 4.30 -1.20
CA ARG A 81 24.59 5.42 -1.10
C ARG A 81 23.11 4.97 -1.18
N CYS A 82 22.87 3.81 -1.80
CA CYS A 82 21.55 3.22 -1.90
C CYS A 82 21.33 2.21 -0.78
N THR A 83 20.19 2.36 -0.11
CA THR A 83 19.73 1.47 0.94
C THR A 83 18.55 0.66 0.44
N LYS A 84 18.62 -0.65 0.64
CA LYS A 84 17.51 -1.57 0.38
C LYS A 84 16.70 -1.73 1.64
N ILE A 85 15.39 -1.53 1.51
CA ILE A 85 14.41 -1.68 2.58
C ILE A 85 13.67 -2.99 2.36
N SER A 86 13.62 -3.83 3.37
CA SER A 86 12.95 -5.13 3.31
C SER A 86 12.24 -5.45 4.63
N LEU A 87 11.23 -6.33 4.58
CA LEU A 87 10.59 -6.85 5.78
C LEU A 87 11.56 -7.75 6.56
N THR A 88 11.52 -7.66 7.88
CA THR A 88 12.10 -8.66 8.77
C THR A 88 11.18 -9.88 8.84
N ALA A 89 11.62 -10.98 9.47
CA ALA A 89 10.75 -12.12 9.74
C ALA A 89 9.47 -11.71 10.50
N LYS A 90 9.61 -10.80 11.47
CA LYS A 90 8.48 -10.23 12.21
C LYS A 90 7.57 -9.40 11.30
N GLY A 91 8.15 -8.60 10.42
CA GLY A 91 7.40 -7.80 9.43
C GLY A 91 6.66 -8.68 8.41
N ASP A 92 7.30 -9.73 7.92
CA ASP A 92 6.65 -10.68 6.99
C ASP A 92 5.48 -11.41 7.66
N ALA A 93 5.63 -11.86 8.90
CA ALA A 93 4.53 -12.47 9.65
C ALA A 93 3.36 -11.50 9.85
N LEU A 94 3.64 -10.23 10.16
CA LEU A 94 2.63 -9.19 10.28
C LEU A 94 1.94 -8.92 8.93
N PHE A 95 2.71 -8.83 7.84
CA PHE A 95 2.18 -8.68 6.50
C PHE A 95 1.19 -9.78 6.14
N ARG A 96 1.58 -11.04 6.30
CA ARG A 96 0.71 -12.18 5.97
C ARG A 96 -0.60 -12.14 6.73
N LYS A 97 -0.55 -11.85 8.01
CA LYS A 97 -1.73 -11.76 8.88
C LYS A 97 -2.62 -10.57 8.51
N THR A 98 -2.06 -9.39 8.43
CA THR A 98 -2.84 -8.14 8.26
C THR A 98 -3.34 -7.98 6.85
N PHE A 99 -2.55 -8.32 5.84
CA PHE A 99 -2.96 -8.26 4.45
C PHE A 99 -4.10 -9.23 4.15
N ALA A 100 -3.99 -10.48 4.60
CA ALA A 100 -5.06 -11.46 4.44
C ALA A 100 -6.37 -11.02 5.12
N ALA A 101 -6.28 -10.51 6.36
CA ALA A 101 -7.43 -9.99 7.09
C ALA A 101 -8.07 -8.79 6.40
N HIS A 102 -7.27 -7.87 5.87
CA HIS A 102 -7.77 -6.68 5.18
C HIS A 102 -8.43 -7.03 3.85
N MET A 103 -7.84 -7.93 3.07
CA MET A 103 -8.44 -8.42 1.83
C MET A 103 -9.77 -9.16 2.09
N ALA A 104 -9.82 -10.00 3.11
CA ALA A 104 -11.04 -10.69 3.51
C ALA A 104 -12.15 -9.71 3.95
N PHE A 105 -11.78 -8.62 4.63
CA PHE A 105 -12.71 -7.56 5.01
C PHE A 105 -13.27 -6.80 3.80
N LEU A 106 -12.42 -6.45 2.83
CA LEU A 106 -12.82 -5.64 1.68
C LEU A 106 -13.59 -6.44 0.62
N ARG A 107 -13.26 -7.71 0.43
CA ARG A 107 -13.83 -8.56 -0.63
C ARG A 107 -15.36 -8.50 -0.73
N PRO A 108 -16.13 -8.66 0.35
CA PRO A 108 -17.59 -8.64 0.26
C PRO A 108 -18.20 -7.35 -0.28
N PHE A 109 -17.52 -6.21 -0.10
CA PHE A 109 -18.00 -4.94 -0.65
C PHE A 109 -17.93 -4.91 -2.17
N PHE A 110 -16.86 -5.45 -2.74
CA PHE A 110 -16.70 -5.57 -4.19
C PHE A 110 -17.63 -6.62 -4.79
N GLU A 111 -17.70 -7.80 -4.18
CA GLU A 111 -18.52 -8.93 -4.66
C GLU A 111 -20.03 -8.64 -4.64
N ARG A 112 -20.51 -7.79 -3.72
CA ARG A 112 -21.91 -7.34 -3.72
C ARG A 112 -22.20 -6.31 -4.80
N ALA A 113 -21.22 -5.51 -5.19
CA ALA A 113 -21.40 -4.40 -6.10
C ALA A 113 -21.14 -4.78 -7.56
N LEU A 114 -20.23 -5.72 -7.79
CA LEU A 114 -19.69 -6.03 -9.13
C LEU A 114 -19.62 -7.54 -9.35
N SER A 115 -19.99 -7.97 -10.54
CA SER A 115 -19.68 -9.33 -11.01
C SER A 115 -18.18 -9.49 -11.26
N PRO A 116 -17.64 -10.72 -11.36
CA PRO A 116 -16.23 -10.95 -11.70
C PRO A 116 -15.79 -10.28 -13.00
N GLU A 117 -16.66 -10.23 -14.02
CA GLU A 117 -16.38 -9.53 -15.27
C GLU A 117 -16.29 -8.01 -15.08
N GLU A 118 -17.23 -7.43 -14.34
CA GLU A 118 -17.26 -6.00 -14.03
C GLU A 118 -16.07 -5.57 -13.18
N VAL A 119 -15.55 -6.43 -12.29
CA VAL A 119 -14.31 -6.17 -11.56
C VAL A 119 -13.14 -6.00 -12.52
N GLY A 120 -13.00 -6.89 -13.50
CA GLY A 120 -11.96 -6.77 -14.53
C GLY A 120 -12.07 -5.51 -15.36
N GLN A 121 -13.27 -5.17 -15.82
CA GLN A 121 -13.56 -3.96 -16.59
C GLN A 121 -13.27 -2.69 -15.77
N THR A 122 -13.76 -2.64 -14.54
CA THR A 122 -13.57 -1.50 -13.63
C THR A 122 -12.09 -1.29 -13.33
N ARG A 123 -11.35 -2.39 -13.09
CA ARG A 123 -9.89 -2.31 -12.89
C ARG A 123 -9.19 -1.67 -14.09
N ALA A 124 -9.52 -2.12 -15.30
CA ALA A 124 -8.91 -1.58 -16.52
C ALA A 124 -9.21 -0.08 -16.70
N LEU A 125 -10.45 0.34 -16.45
CA LEU A 125 -10.87 1.74 -16.55
C LEU A 125 -10.19 2.63 -15.51
N LEU A 126 -10.10 2.17 -14.26
CA LEU A 126 -9.42 2.90 -13.19
C LEU A 126 -7.92 3.07 -13.46
N LEU A 127 -7.27 2.04 -14.00
CA LEU A 127 -5.85 2.13 -14.39
C LEU A 127 -5.64 3.15 -15.52
N ARG A 128 -6.53 3.19 -16.53
CA ARG A 128 -6.48 4.18 -17.60
C ARG A 128 -6.67 5.61 -17.07
N LEU A 129 -7.61 5.81 -16.16
CA LEU A 129 -7.83 7.11 -15.52
C LEU A 129 -6.61 7.54 -14.72
N ARG A 130 -6.05 6.64 -13.90
CA ARG A 130 -4.82 6.89 -13.14
C ARG A 130 -3.68 7.36 -14.04
N ASP A 131 -3.47 6.65 -15.15
CA ASP A 131 -2.36 6.94 -16.05
C ASP A 131 -2.57 8.28 -16.78
N SER A 132 -3.81 8.60 -17.13
CA SER A 132 -4.17 9.91 -17.69
C SER A 132 -3.88 11.05 -16.70
N PHE A 133 -4.26 10.90 -15.44
CA PHE A 133 -3.98 11.93 -14.43
C PHE A 133 -2.48 12.10 -14.13
N ARG A 134 -1.68 11.05 -14.25
CA ARG A 134 -0.24 11.11 -14.02
C ARG A 134 0.52 11.86 -15.13
N GLN A 135 -0.02 11.97 -16.32
CA GLN A 135 0.62 12.70 -17.42
C GLN A 135 0.64 14.21 -17.20
N GLU A 136 -0.21 14.72 -16.33
CA GLU A 136 -0.31 16.16 -15.99
C GLU A 136 0.48 16.54 -14.70
N SER A 137 1.22 15.58 -14.10
CA SER A 137 1.87 15.78 -12.79
C SER A 137 3.40 16.04 -12.99
#